data_bb8af831ad9e280499d0d46897917466
#
_entry.id   bb8af831ad9e280499d0d46897917466
#
_cell.length_a   1.000
_cell.length_b   1.000
_cell.length_c   1.000
_cell.angle_alpha   90.00
_cell.angle_beta   90.00
_cell.angle_gamma   90.00
#
_symmetry.space_group_name_H-M   'P 1'
#
loop_
_entity.id
_entity.type
_entity.pdbx_description
1 polymer ?
#
loop_
_entity_poly.entity_id
_entity_poly.type
_entity_poly.pdbx_seq_one_letter_code
_entity_poly.pdbx_strand_id
1 'polypeptide(L)'
;MRVITHSDTMNKEYQYLQQFIDDRQSRGRYTFSLEELRSEFKVSDIALERAIGRYIRKNRIVSIHKGFYALVPLEYRSMGILPPEQFIDDLMAYLQKPYYMGLLTAAALHGAAHQRPQESYVVTVSNMRPLYKKDVKVNFVLKSSIPANALVDKKTLTGYLKVSNPVLTAYDLLLYLYKVGGLSRTAEILSELIEVIKPKDWGILSEIDVKVAPLQRLGYILEFTLEQIALADGLYQVIQNQIRFRAPLNPRKAKTGFPVNSRWKVIENYQIEAEI
;
A
#
# COMPACT_ATOMS: atom_id res chain seq x y z
N MET A 1 15.51 20.27 -54.05
CA MET A 1 14.34 20.24 -53.16
C MET A 1 14.13 18.77 -52.77
N ARG A 2 14.59 18.34 -51.56
CA ARG A 2 14.42 16.95 -51.11
C ARG A 2 12.99 16.76 -50.64
N VAL A 3 12.23 15.92 -51.29
CA VAL A 3 10.90 15.52 -50.87
C VAL A 3 11.09 14.69 -49.56
N ILE A 4 10.67 15.27 -48.46
CA ILE A 4 10.64 14.55 -47.15
C ILE A 4 9.53 13.53 -47.26
N THR A 5 9.89 12.30 -47.46
CA THR A 5 8.94 11.18 -47.57
C THR A 5 8.30 10.89 -46.21
N HIS A 6 7.07 10.41 -46.21
CA HIS A 6 6.29 10.07 -45.00
C HIS A 6 7.04 9.07 -44.05
N SER A 7 8.00 8.32 -44.57
CA SER A 7 8.89 7.43 -43.82
C SER A 7 9.94 8.15 -42.99
N ASP A 8 10.45 9.32 -43.42
CA ASP A 8 11.47 10.07 -42.68
C ASP A 8 10.88 10.78 -41.46
N THR A 9 9.64 11.23 -41.52
CA THR A 9 8.92 11.81 -40.40
C THR A 9 8.58 10.74 -39.33
N MET A 10 8.15 9.56 -39.78
CA MET A 10 7.88 8.44 -38.88
C MET A 10 9.14 7.93 -38.16
N ASN A 11 10.30 7.95 -38.81
CA ASN A 11 11.57 7.49 -38.22
C ASN A 11 12.07 8.48 -37.14
N LYS A 12 11.87 9.79 -37.34
CA LYS A 12 12.20 10.82 -36.34
C LYS A 12 11.31 10.73 -35.09
N GLU A 13 10.00 10.52 -35.24
CA GLU A 13 9.08 10.35 -34.10
C GLU A 13 9.42 9.12 -33.26
N TYR A 14 9.92 8.06 -33.87
CA TYR A 14 10.42 6.87 -33.16
C TYR A 14 11.67 7.17 -32.33
N GLN A 15 12.58 7.98 -32.83
CA GLN A 15 13.82 8.32 -32.14
C GLN A 15 13.55 9.17 -30.87
N TYR A 16 12.59 10.12 -30.91
CA TYR A 16 12.29 10.98 -29.76
C TYR A 16 11.73 10.20 -28.56
N LEU A 17 10.71 9.35 -28.76
CA LEU A 17 10.13 8.60 -27.67
C LEU A 17 11.10 7.54 -27.13
N GLN A 18 11.92 6.92 -28.00
CA GLN A 18 12.97 6.01 -27.57
C GLN A 18 13.99 6.75 -26.68
N GLN A 19 14.47 7.90 -27.12
CA GLN A 19 15.42 8.69 -26.37
C GLN A 19 14.86 9.16 -25.02
N PHE A 20 13.59 9.57 -24.98
CA PHE A 20 12.87 9.91 -23.75
C PHE A 20 12.84 8.73 -22.76
N ILE A 21 12.52 7.52 -23.27
CA ILE A 21 12.49 6.31 -22.45
C ILE A 21 13.87 6.02 -21.86
N ASP A 22 14.90 6.03 -22.72
CA ASP A 22 16.26 5.70 -22.32
C ASP A 22 16.79 6.73 -21.31
N ASP A 23 16.51 8.01 -21.50
CA ASP A 23 16.89 9.09 -20.60
C ASP A 23 16.17 9.01 -19.24
N ARG A 24 14.90 8.66 -19.22
CA ARG A 24 14.18 8.41 -17.96
C ARG A 24 14.71 7.20 -17.21
N GLN A 25 14.94 6.11 -17.88
CA GLN A 25 15.48 4.89 -17.26
C GLN A 25 16.90 5.11 -16.71
N SER A 26 17.73 5.88 -17.43
CA SER A 26 19.09 6.22 -16.95
C SER A 26 19.09 7.03 -15.66
N ARG A 27 18.01 7.80 -15.41
CA ARG A 27 17.80 8.58 -14.16
C ARG A 27 17.02 7.80 -13.09
N GLY A 28 16.74 6.51 -13.28
CA GLY A 28 15.97 5.71 -12.35
C GLY A 28 14.48 6.07 -12.29
N ARG A 29 13.96 6.78 -13.30
CA ARG A 29 12.54 7.13 -13.43
C ARG A 29 11.84 6.19 -14.38
N TYR A 30 10.74 5.61 -13.94
CA TYR A 30 10.03 4.58 -14.71
C TYR A 30 8.56 4.95 -14.98
N THR A 31 8.14 6.13 -14.62
CA THR A 31 6.77 6.61 -14.86
C THR A 31 6.78 7.93 -15.61
N PHE A 32 5.68 8.24 -16.29
CA PHE A 32 5.45 9.53 -16.93
C PHE A 32 3.97 9.78 -17.18
N SER A 33 3.60 11.04 -17.30
CA SER A 33 2.26 11.46 -17.71
C SER A 33 2.21 11.82 -19.21
N LEU A 34 1.00 11.81 -19.78
CA LEU A 34 0.78 12.30 -21.13
C LEU A 34 1.11 13.80 -21.24
N GLU A 35 0.89 14.55 -20.17
CA GLU A 35 1.17 15.99 -20.11
C GLU A 35 2.67 16.27 -20.16
N GLU A 36 3.49 15.46 -19.49
CA GLU A 36 4.95 15.55 -19.61
C GLU A 36 5.39 15.31 -21.07
N LEU A 37 4.84 14.32 -21.76
CA LEU A 37 5.16 14.09 -23.17
C LEU A 37 4.72 15.25 -24.08
N ARG A 38 3.56 15.85 -23.79
CA ARG A 38 3.09 17.03 -24.53
C ARG A 38 4.00 18.24 -24.34
N SER A 39 4.54 18.42 -23.15
CA SER A 39 5.49 19.51 -22.87
C SER A 39 6.85 19.29 -23.53
N GLU A 40 7.30 18.04 -23.60
CA GLU A 40 8.59 17.66 -24.18
C GLU A 40 8.57 17.66 -25.71
N PHE A 41 7.47 17.17 -26.32
CA PHE A 41 7.38 16.96 -27.76
C PHE A 41 6.33 17.88 -28.40
N LYS A 42 6.77 18.71 -29.35
CA LYS A 42 5.88 19.57 -30.19
C LYS A 42 5.25 18.75 -31.31
N VAL A 43 4.47 17.74 -30.98
CA VAL A 43 3.76 16.88 -31.92
C VAL A 43 2.27 16.80 -31.56
N SER A 44 1.43 16.37 -32.51
CA SER A 44 0.00 16.26 -32.23
C SER A 44 -0.32 15.17 -31.23
N ASP A 45 -1.40 15.32 -30.45
CA ASP A 45 -1.89 14.31 -29.51
C ASP A 45 -2.11 12.96 -30.17
N ILE A 46 -2.63 12.94 -31.39
CA ILE A 46 -2.86 11.72 -32.17
C ILE A 46 -1.53 11.00 -32.46
N ALA A 47 -0.46 11.74 -32.77
CA ALA A 47 0.86 11.18 -33.02
C ALA A 47 1.44 10.59 -31.72
N LEU A 48 1.33 11.29 -30.59
CA LEU A 48 1.77 10.80 -29.27
C LEU A 48 1.02 9.53 -28.88
N GLU A 49 -0.30 9.51 -28.97
CA GLU A 49 -1.10 8.32 -28.61
C GLU A 49 -0.75 7.11 -29.49
N ARG A 50 -0.56 7.33 -30.79
CA ARG A 50 -0.10 6.26 -31.71
C ARG A 50 1.30 5.76 -31.36
N ALA A 51 2.22 6.66 -31.02
CA ALA A 51 3.57 6.28 -30.60
C ALA A 51 3.52 5.47 -29.31
N ILE A 52 2.84 5.94 -28.24
CA ILE A 52 2.65 5.22 -26.98
C ILE A 52 2.00 3.85 -27.25
N GLY A 53 0.94 3.79 -28.07
CA GLY A 53 0.26 2.56 -28.41
C GLY A 53 1.17 1.50 -29.05
N ARG A 54 2.16 1.92 -29.86
CA ARG A 54 3.18 1.01 -30.41
C ARG A 54 4.09 0.43 -29.33
N TYR A 55 4.51 1.25 -28.36
CA TYR A 55 5.35 0.78 -27.23
C TYR A 55 4.59 -0.10 -26.26
N ILE A 56 3.28 0.15 -26.04
CA ILE A 56 2.40 -0.73 -25.27
C ILE A 56 2.30 -2.11 -25.93
N ARG A 57 2.09 -2.17 -27.27
CA ARG A 57 2.07 -3.46 -28.00
C ARG A 57 3.39 -4.23 -27.93
N LYS A 58 4.51 -3.53 -27.77
CA LYS A 58 5.84 -4.13 -27.59
C LYS A 58 6.16 -4.46 -26.11
N ASN A 59 5.20 -4.34 -25.20
CA ASN A 59 5.39 -4.50 -23.74
C ASN A 59 6.55 -3.66 -23.16
N ARG A 60 6.79 -2.45 -23.73
CA ARG A 60 7.81 -1.52 -23.22
C ARG A 60 7.19 -0.40 -22.36
N ILE A 61 5.90 -0.15 -22.53
CA ILE A 61 5.10 0.81 -21.76
C ILE A 61 3.82 0.09 -21.34
N VAL A 62 3.35 0.36 -20.14
CA VAL A 62 2.04 -0.05 -19.64
C VAL A 62 1.25 1.17 -19.20
N SER A 63 -0.03 1.24 -19.58
CA SER A 63 -0.94 2.26 -19.07
C SER A 63 -1.43 1.85 -17.68
N ILE A 64 -1.03 2.58 -16.66
CA ILE A 64 -1.43 2.36 -15.26
C ILE A 64 -2.79 3.02 -15.00
N HIS A 65 -2.92 4.28 -15.40
CA HIS A 65 -4.14 5.07 -15.26
C HIS A 65 -4.34 5.90 -16.52
N LYS A 66 -5.52 6.53 -16.70
CA LYS A 66 -5.76 7.44 -17.82
C LYS A 66 -4.72 8.56 -17.80
N GLY A 67 -3.95 8.68 -18.87
CA GLY A 67 -2.89 9.69 -19.00
C GLY A 67 -1.63 9.44 -18.16
N PHE A 68 -1.53 8.31 -17.45
CA PHE A 68 -0.37 7.94 -16.64
C PHE A 68 0.15 6.56 -17.03
N TYR A 69 1.45 6.48 -17.28
CA TYR A 69 2.12 5.32 -17.86
C TYR A 69 3.35 4.92 -17.05
N ALA A 70 3.70 3.64 -17.14
CA ALA A 70 4.96 3.13 -16.62
C ALA A 70 5.78 2.48 -17.73
N LEU A 71 7.10 2.66 -17.67
CA LEU A 71 8.08 1.95 -18.48
C LEU A 71 8.23 0.54 -17.94
N VAL A 72 8.40 -0.45 -18.81
CA VAL A 72 8.63 -1.84 -18.45
C VAL A 72 10.07 -2.20 -18.80
N PRO A 73 11.00 -2.16 -17.81
CA PRO A 73 12.38 -2.58 -17.99
C PRO A 73 12.49 -4.06 -18.39
N LEU A 74 13.66 -4.46 -18.83
CA LEU A 74 13.91 -5.83 -19.32
C LEU A 74 13.58 -6.91 -18.29
N GLU A 75 13.93 -6.67 -17.02
CA GLU A 75 13.71 -7.58 -15.91
C GLU A 75 12.23 -7.82 -15.56
N TYR A 76 11.34 -6.89 -15.94
CA TYR A 76 9.89 -7.01 -15.71
C TYR A 76 9.08 -7.31 -16.97
N ARG A 77 9.74 -7.61 -18.10
CA ARG A 77 9.03 -7.87 -19.37
C ARG A 77 8.11 -9.08 -19.35
N SER A 78 8.47 -10.11 -18.61
CA SER A 78 7.63 -11.30 -18.44
C SER A 78 6.33 -10.96 -17.70
N MET A 79 6.39 -10.09 -16.71
CA MET A 79 5.22 -9.58 -15.97
C MET A 79 4.47 -8.50 -16.76
N GLY A 80 5.14 -7.77 -17.66
CA GLY A 80 4.59 -6.67 -18.45
C GLY A 80 4.18 -5.45 -17.64
N ILE A 81 4.63 -5.34 -16.39
CA ILE A 81 4.35 -4.23 -15.47
C ILE A 81 5.40 -4.20 -14.36
N LEU A 82 5.64 -3.00 -13.79
CA LEU A 82 6.44 -2.81 -12.58
C LEU A 82 5.72 -3.29 -11.31
N PRO A 83 6.44 -3.71 -10.27
CA PRO A 83 5.89 -3.83 -8.93
C PRO A 83 5.26 -2.52 -8.46
N PRO A 84 4.13 -2.56 -7.72
CA PRO A 84 3.44 -1.35 -7.24
C PRO A 84 4.33 -0.39 -6.48
N GLU A 85 5.28 -0.89 -5.72
CA GLU A 85 6.23 -0.11 -4.92
C GLU A 85 7.12 0.81 -5.76
N GLN A 86 7.18 0.58 -7.08
CA GLN A 86 8.00 1.38 -8.01
C GLN A 86 7.21 2.43 -8.79
N PHE A 87 5.88 2.45 -8.69
CA PHE A 87 5.07 3.44 -9.42
C PHE A 87 3.96 4.09 -8.59
N ILE A 88 3.65 3.56 -7.40
CA ILE A 88 2.48 4.03 -6.64
C ILE A 88 2.65 5.44 -6.11
N ASP A 89 3.86 5.83 -5.70
CA ASP A 89 4.13 7.19 -5.23
C ASP A 89 3.87 8.21 -6.34
N ASP A 90 4.45 7.98 -7.51
CA ASP A 90 4.25 8.82 -8.70
C ASP A 90 2.78 8.83 -9.15
N LEU A 91 2.09 7.69 -9.09
CA LEU A 91 0.66 7.61 -9.44
C LEU A 91 -0.17 8.46 -8.48
N MET A 92 0.07 8.36 -7.18
CA MET A 92 -0.69 9.09 -6.17
C MET A 92 -0.38 10.60 -6.21
N ALA A 93 0.86 10.97 -6.52
CA ALA A 93 1.26 12.34 -6.80
C ALA A 93 0.54 12.88 -8.06
N TYR A 94 0.52 12.12 -9.15
CA TYR A 94 -0.22 12.47 -10.38
C TYR A 94 -1.71 12.69 -10.11
N LEU A 95 -2.31 11.85 -9.27
CA LEU A 95 -3.72 11.95 -8.87
C LEU A 95 -3.97 13.03 -7.80
N GLN A 96 -2.92 13.65 -7.24
CA GLN A 96 -2.98 14.61 -6.15
C GLN A 96 -3.71 14.03 -4.91
N LYS A 97 -3.44 12.77 -4.56
CA LYS A 97 -4.08 12.08 -3.45
C LYS A 97 -3.06 11.67 -2.40
N PRO A 98 -3.24 12.09 -1.13
CA PRO A 98 -2.40 11.62 -0.05
C PRO A 98 -2.64 10.12 0.16
N TYR A 99 -1.57 9.40 0.49
CA TYR A 99 -1.60 7.96 0.62
C TYR A 99 -0.49 7.44 1.55
N TYR A 100 -0.59 6.18 1.89
CA TYR A 100 0.52 5.33 2.35
C TYR A 100 0.29 3.86 1.96
N MET A 101 1.36 3.09 1.84
CA MET A 101 1.27 1.63 1.81
C MET A 101 0.94 1.13 3.20
N GLY A 102 -0.12 0.35 3.32
CA GLY A 102 -0.66 -0.11 4.60
C GLY A 102 -0.93 -1.62 4.63
N LEU A 103 -1.51 -2.07 5.73
CA LEU A 103 -1.98 -3.44 5.92
C LEU A 103 -0.90 -4.49 5.60
N LEU A 104 -1.26 -5.53 4.84
CA LEU A 104 -0.36 -6.63 4.47
C LEU A 104 0.90 -6.16 3.73
N THR A 105 0.77 -5.11 2.91
CA THR A 105 1.92 -4.58 2.18
C THR A 105 2.92 -3.90 3.12
N ALA A 106 2.43 -3.11 4.06
CA ALA A 106 3.29 -2.48 5.06
C ALA A 106 3.93 -3.53 5.98
N ALA A 107 3.15 -4.53 6.43
CA ALA A 107 3.68 -5.64 7.24
C ALA A 107 4.84 -6.34 6.51
N ALA A 108 4.66 -6.70 5.24
CA ALA A 108 5.72 -7.29 4.42
C ALA A 108 6.94 -6.37 4.26
N LEU A 109 6.73 -5.06 4.07
CA LEU A 109 7.80 -4.08 4.01
C LEU A 109 8.53 -3.89 5.34
N HIS A 110 7.94 -4.25 6.47
CA HIS A 110 8.56 -4.31 7.80
C HIS A 110 9.19 -5.66 8.12
N GLY A 111 9.11 -6.63 7.19
CA GLY A 111 9.68 -7.97 7.37
C GLY A 111 8.69 -8.97 7.97
N ALA A 112 7.46 -8.57 8.26
CA ALA A 112 6.41 -9.40 8.85
C ALA A 112 5.55 -10.07 7.76
N ALA A 113 6.15 -10.92 6.93
CA ALA A 113 5.43 -11.80 6.03
C ALA A 113 6.36 -12.87 5.46
N HIS A 114 6.10 -14.14 5.73
CA HIS A 114 6.82 -15.27 5.13
C HIS A 114 6.69 -15.32 3.60
N GLN A 115 5.60 -14.78 3.06
CA GLN A 115 5.38 -14.68 1.62
C GLN A 115 4.96 -13.27 1.23
N ARG A 116 5.53 -12.76 0.14
CA ARG A 116 5.13 -11.48 -0.42
C ARG A 116 3.64 -11.51 -0.75
N PRO A 117 2.84 -10.53 -0.27
CA PRO A 117 1.42 -10.48 -0.59
C PRO A 117 1.21 -10.43 -2.10
N GLN A 118 0.28 -11.23 -2.62
CA GLN A 118 -0.09 -11.21 -4.05
C GLN A 118 -0.79 -9.91 -4.46
N GLU A 119 -1.32 -9.19 -3.47
CA GLU A 119 -2.05 -7.94 -3.66
C GLU A 119 -1.42 -6.84 -2.82
N SER A 120 -1.30 -5.64 -3.38
CA SER A 120 -0.83 -4.47 -2.65
C SER A 120 -2.00 -3.67 -2.06
N TYR A 121 -1.77 -3.06 -0.91
CA TYR A 121 -2.75 -2.24 -0.19
C TYR A 121 -2.24 -0.82 -0.03
N VAL A 122 -3.02 0.12 -0.57
CA VAL A 122 -2.78 1.57 -0.50
C VAL A 122 -3.92 2.19 0.29
N VAL A 123 -3.60 2.85 1.39
CA VAL A 123 -4.57 3.60 2.20
C VAL A 123 -4.59 5.04 1.72
N THR A 124 -5.78 5.59 1.50
CA THR A 124 -5.98 6.96 1.02
C THR A 124 -7.30 7.55 1.55
N VAL A 125 -7.45 8.86 1.51
CA VAL A 125 -8.69 9.56 1.90
C VAL A 125 -9.74 9.61 0.77
N SER A 126 -9.42 9.06 -0.38
CA SER A 126 -10.30 9.07 -1.55
C SER A 126 -10.86 7.69 -1.85
N ASN A 127 -12.14 7.61 -2.16
CA ASN A 127 -12.72 6.37 -2.66
C ASN A 127 -12.18 6.10 -4.07
N MET A 128 -11.42 5.02 -4.22
CA MET A 128 -10.81 4.61 -5.49
C MET A 128 -11.15 3.14 -5.79
N ARG A 129 -11.38 2.87 -7.07
CA ARG A 129 -11.54 1.48 -7.53
C ARG A 129 -10.19 0.76 -7.50
N PRO A 130 -10.16 -0.54 -7.19
CA PRO A 130 -8.94 -1.32 -7.30
C PRO A 130 -8.31 -1.21 -8.69
N LEU A 131 -6.99 -1.15 -8.73
CA LEU A 131 -6.21 -1.21 -9.97
C LEU A 131 -5.92 -2.67 -10.30
N TYR A 132 -6.34 -3.10 -11.47
CA TYR A 132 -6.02 -4.41 -12.03
C TYR A 132 -5.26 -4.20 -13.34
N LYS A 133 -4.00 -4.57 -13.37
CA LYS A 133 -3.16 -4.49 -14.58
C LYS A 133 -2.24 -5.70 -14.65
N LYS A 134 -2.38 -6.49 -15.71
CA LYS A 134 -1.66 -7.76 -15.82
C LYS A 134 -1.89 -8.59 -14.53
N ASP A 135 -0.85 -9.11 -13.91
CA ASP A 135 -0.91 -9.90 -12.67
C ASP A 135 -0.81 -9.03 -11.39
N VAL A 136 -0.81 -7.69 -11.56
CA VAL A 136 -0.74 -6.75 -10.43
C VAL A 136 -2.13 -6.30 -10.04
N LYS A 137 -2.42 -6.43 -8.74
CA LYS A 137 -3.61 -5.90 -8.09
C LYS A 137 -3.24 -4.95 -6.97
N VAL A 138 -3.76 -3.72 -7.04
CA VAL A 138 -3.63 -2.72 -5.96
C VAL A 138 -5.02 -2.41 -5.41
N ASN A 139 -5.22 -2.67 -4.13
CA ASN A 139 -6.44 -2.37 -3.41
C ASN A 139 -6.30 -1.01 -2.74
N PHE A 140 -7.24 -0.11 -2.99
CA PHE A 140 -7.31 1.18 -2.30
C PHE A 140 -8.26 1.05 -1.12
N VAL A 141 -7.78 1.46 0.07
CA VAL A 141 -8.51 1.40 1.33
C VAL A 141 -8.80 2.82 1.79
N LEU A 142 -10.09 3.11 1.97
CA LEU A 142 -10.54 4.42 2.42
C LEU A 142 -10.29 4.59 3.92
N LYS A 143 -9.67 5.70 4.30
CA LYS A 143 -9.51 6.16 5.70
C LYS A 143 -9.88 7.63 5.80
N SER A 144 -10.37 8.07 6.95
CA SER A 144 -10.84 9.46 7.18
C SER A 144 -9.72 10.48 7.06
N SER A 145 -8.51 10.12 7.50
CA SER A 145 -7.33 11.00 7.50
C SER A 145 -6.04 10.17 7.33
N ILE A 146 -4.99 10.83 6.86
CA ILE A 146 -3.65 10.23 6.77
C ILE A 146 -2.81 10.77 7.94
N PRO A 147 -2.41 9.91 8.91
CA PRO A 147 -1.61 10.33 10.06
C PRO A 147 -0.13 10.46 9.67
N ALA A 148 0.26 11.64 9.19
CA ALA A 148 1.60 11.88 8.63
C ALA A 148 2.75 11.55 9.61
N ASN A 149 2.54 11.77 10.91
CA ASN A 149 3.51 11.47 11.98
C ASN A 149 3.68 9.98 12.28
N ALA A 150 2.75 9.13 11.80
CA ALA A 150 2.83 7.68 11.90
C ALA A 150 3.26 7.01 10.57
N LEU A 151 3.84 7.78 9.63
CA LEU A 151 4.38 7.27 8.38
C LEU A 151 5.91 7.28 8.41
N VAL A 152 6.49 6.38 7.66
CA VAL A 152 7.94 6.29 7.40
C VAL A 152 8.19 6.27 5.89
N ASP A 153 9.28 6.89 5.47
CA ASP A 153 9.72 6.83 4.08
C ASP A 153 10.63 5.61 3.89
N LYS A 154 10.21 4.68 3.04
CA LYS A 154 11.03 3.53 2.63
C LYS A 154 11.65 3.78 1.26
N LYS A 155 12.97 3.61 1.17
CA LYS A 155 13.70 3.72 -0.10
C LYS A 155 13.34 2.56 -1.03
N THR A 156 13.06 2.89 -2.29
CA THR A 156 12.81 1.93 -3.39
C THR A 156 13.82 2.17 -4.51
N LEU A 157 13.74 1.41 -5.59
CA LEU A 157 14.57 1.63 -6.78
C LEU A 157 14.22 2.95 -7.51
N THR A 158 13.00 3.46 -7.33
CA THR A 158 12.50 4.64 -8.03
C THR A 158 12.40 5.90 -7.17
N GLY A 159 12.74 5.81 -5.88
CA GLY A 159 12.64 6.94 -4.95
C GLY A 159 12.23 6.50 -3.55
N TYR A 160 11.28 7.18 -2.95
CA TYR A 160 10.76 6.90 -1.61
C TYR A 160 9.29 6.55 -1.67
N LEU A 161 8.86 5.70 -0.77
CA LEU A 161 7.50 5.20 -0.63
C LEU A 161 7.01 5.49 0.78
N LYS A 162 5.86 6.13 0.92
CA LYS A 162 5.24 6.35 2.23
C LYS A 162 4.60 5.06 2.72
N VAL A 163 4.97 4.63 3.92
CA VAL A 163 4.53 3.37 4.53
C VAL A 163 4.05 3.65 5.95
N SER A 164 2.97 3.01 6.42
CA SER A 164 2.62 3.06 7.84
C SER A 164 3.77 2.52 8.67
N ASN A 165 4.10 3.19 9.80
CA ASN A 165 5.06 2.64 10.75
C ASN A 165 4.50 1.32 11.36
N PRO A 166 5.31 0.51 12.07
CA PRO A 166 4.84 -0.77 12.60
C PRO A 166 3.60 -0.66 13.51
N VAL A 167 3.50 0.39 14.32
CA VAL A 167 2.35 0.62 15.23
C VAL A 167 1.07 0.90 14.44
N LEU A 168 1.12 1.82 13.48
CA LEU A 168 -0.04 2.11 12.61
C LEU A 168 -0.40 0.89 11.77
N THR A 169 0.59 0.10 11.33
CA THR A 169 0.36 -1.14 10.59
C THR A 169 -0.40 -2.15 11.46
N ALA A 170 0.03 -2.39 12.69
CA ALA A 170 -0.66 -3.28 13.63
C ALA A 170 -2.10 -2.82 13.90
N TYR A 171 -2.31 -1.52 14.11
CA TYR A 171 -3.64 -0.95 14.27
C TYR A 171 -4.52 -1.14 13.02
N ASP A 172 -4.01 -0.83 11.83
CA ASP A 172 -4.76 -0.92 10.57
C ASP A 172 -5.12 -2.38 10.21
N LEU A 173 -4.30 -3.37 10.56
CA LEU A 173 -4.63 -4.79 10.42
C LEU A 173 -5.90 -5.15 11.19
N LEU A 174 -6.06 -4.64 12.42
CA LEU A 174 -7.26 -4.86 13.25
C LEU A 174 -8.45 -3.98 12.83
N LEU A 175 -8.19 -2.77 12.32
CA LEU A 175 -9.23 -1.88 11.82
C LEU A 175 -9.88 -2.44 10.55
N TYR A 176 -9.07 -2.98 9.65
CA TYR A 176 -9.50 -3.54 8.37
C TYR A 176 -9.45 -5.07 8.33
N LEU A 177 -9.72 -5.70 9.45
CA LEU A 177 -9.60 -7.13 9.73
C LEU A 177 -10.08 -8.05 8.59
N TYR A 178 -11.21 -7.71 7.95
CA TYR A 178 -11.78 -8.53 6.89
C TYR A 178 -11.13 -8.33 5.51
N LYS A 179 -10.33 -7.29 5.36
CA LYS A 179 -9.55 -7.09 4.14
C LYS A 179 -8.24 -7.89 4.16
N VAL A 180 -7.81 -8.30 5.36
CA VAL A 180 -6.54 -8.99 5.55
C VAL A 180 -6.67 -10.48 5.86
N GLY A 181 -7.88 -11.03 5.80
CA GLY A 181 -8.14 -12.47 5.96
C GLY A 181 -8.62 -12.90 7.35
N GLY A 182 -8.97 -11.95 8.23
CA GLY A 182 -9.55 -12.25 9.54
C GLY A 182 -8.54 -12.34 10.68
N LEU A 183 -9.02 -12.79 11.87
CA LEU A 183 -8.25 -12.73 13.12
C LEU A 183 -7.04 -13.66 13.15
N SER A 184 -7.19 -14.91 12.74
CA SER A 184 -6.09 -15.88 12.79
C SER A 184 -4.92 -15.42 11.93
N ARG A 185 -5.18 -15.07 10.68
CA ARG A 185 -4.14 -14.53 9.80
C ARG A 185 -3.55 -13.20 10.32
N THR A 186 -4.37 -12.36 10.96
CA THR A 186 -3.86 -11.12 11.56
C THR A 186 -2.93 -11.43 12.73
N ALA A 187 -3.25 -12.42 13.57
CA ALA A 187 -2.40 -12.84 14.68
C ALA A 187 -1.04 -13.40 14.18
N GLU A 188 -1.03 -14.21 13.14
CA GLU A 188 0.19 -14.70 12.47
C GLU A 188 1.08 -13.54 11.99
N ILE A 189 0.51 -12.55 11.32
CA ILE A 189 1.28 -11.39 10.84
C ILE A 189 1.77 -10.52 12.01
N LEU A 190 0.95 -10.38 13.05
CA LEU A 190 1.32 -9.64 14.25
C LEU A 190 2.47 -10.30 14.98
N SER A 191 2.54 -11.64 15.05
CA SER A 191 3.63 -12.36 15.74
C SER A 191 5.01 -11.98 15.20
N GLU A 192 5.12 -11.70 13.91
CA GLU A 192 6.36 -11.23 13.28
C GLU A 192 6.52 -9.69 13.39
N LEU A 193 5.42 -8.95 13.18
CA LEU A 193 5.46 -7.48 13.17
C LEU A 193 5.88 -6.89 14.52
N ILE A 194 5.50 -7.53 15.61
CA ILE A 194 5.82 -7.06 16.97
C ILE A 194 7.31 -7.12 17.30
N GLU A 195 8.11 -7.88 16.59
CA GLU A 195 9.57 -7.94 16.78
C GLU A 195 10.24 -6.55 16.57
N VAL A 196 9.63 -5.70 15.76
CA VAL A 196 10.13 -4.35 15.48
C VAL A 196 9.39 -3.26 16.27
N ILE A 197 8.47 -3.62 17.18
CA ILE A 197 7.69 -2.69 18.04
C ILE A 197 8.21 -2.75 19.47
N LYS A 198 8.42 -1.60 20.08
CA LYS A 198 8.78 -1.46 21.51
C LYS A 198 7.58 -0.88 22.29
N PRO A 199 7.43 -1.20 23.60
CA PRO A 199 6.32 -0.69 24.42
C PRO A 199 6.11 0.83 24.35
N LYS A 200 7.19 1.61 24.27
CA LYS A 200 7.13 3.08 24.16
C LYS A 200 6.57 3.59 22.82
N ASP A 201 6.65 2.78 21.76
CA ASP A 201 6.24 3.19 20.43
C ASP A 201 4.72 3.34 20.30
N TRP A 202 3.95 2.73 21.22
CA TRP A 202 2.50 2.91 21.30
C TRP A 202 2.07 4.35 21.58
N GLY A 203 2.97 5.21 22.10
CA GLY A 203 2.70 6.63 22.35
C GLY A 203 2.15 7.38 21.14
N ILE A 204 2.54 7.01 19.94
CA ILE A 204 2.04 7.61 18.68
C ILE A 204 0.51 7.51 18.53
N LEU A 205 -0.13 6.50 19.14
CA LEU A 205 -1.58 6.33 19.10
C LEU A 205 -2.35 7.45 19.79
N SER A 206 -1.70 8.21 20.69
CA SER A 206 -2.29 9.40 21.33
C SER A 206 -2.30 10.63 20.42
N GLU A 207 -1.52 10.60 19.34
CA GLU A 207 -1.32 11.74 18.44
C GLU A 207 -2.14 11.60 17.14
N ILE A 208 -2.80 10.46 16.95
CA ILE A 208 -3.55 10.16 15.72
C ILE A 208 -5.00 9.78 16.05
N ASP A 209 -5.89 9.97 15.09
CA ASP A 209 -7.30 9.56 15.23
C ASP A 209 -7.42 8.04 15.12
N VAL A 210 -7.76 7.39 16.25
CA VAL A 210 -7.91 5.94 16.36
C VAL A 210 -9.24 5.53 16.96
N LYS A 211 -9.79 4.42 16.48
CA LYS A 211 -10.94 3.76 17.12
C LYS A 211 -10.44 2.81 18.21
N VAL A 212 -11.10 2.82 19.36
CA VAL A 212 -10.66 2.04 20.54
C VAL A 212 -10.86 0.53 20.33
N ALA A 213 -11.96 0.09 19.70
CA ALA A 213 -12.26 -1.33 19.53
C ALA A 213 -11.18 -2.16 18.78
N PRO A 214 -10.53 -1.68 17.72
CA PRO A 214 -9.37 -2.36 17.15
C PRO A 214 -8.20 -2.47 18.14
N LEU A 215 -7.94 -1.44 18.95
CA LEU A 215 -6.87 -1.43 19.95
C LEU A 215 -7.16 -2.38 21.12
N GLN A 216 -8.43 -2.51 21.55
CA GLN A 216 -8.83 -3.52 22.53
C GLN A 216 -8.53 -4.94 22.03
N ARG A 217 -8.85 -5.23 20.75
CA ARG A 217 -8.51 -6.53 20.10
C ARG A 217 -7.00 -6.73 20.01
N LEU A 218 -6.27 -5.70 19.61
CA LEU A 218 -4.80 -5.76 19.54
C LEU A 218 -4.21 -6.11 20.90
N GLY A 219 -4.61 -5.40 21.96
CA GLY A 219 -4.14 -5.67 23.30
C GLY A 219 -4.49 -7.08 23.78
N TYR A 220 -5.71 -7.54 23.53
CA TYR A 220 -6.12 -8.92 23.82
C TYR A 220 -5.25 -9.95 23.08
N ILE A 221 -4.99 -9.76 21.80
CA ILE A 221 -4.15 -10.65 21.00
C ILE A 221 -2.71 -10.64 21.53
N LEU A 222 -2.15 -9.48 21.82
CA LEU A 222 -0.80 -9.38 22.39
C LEU A 222 -0.67 -10.14 23.71
N GLU A 223 -1.65 -10.01 24.62
CA GLU A 223 -1.58 -10.59 25.94
C GLU A 223 -1.89 -12.09 25.96
N PHE A 224 -2.97 -12.52 25.28
CA PHE A 224 -3.53 -13.87 25.44
C PHE A 224 -3.24 -14.81 24.25
N THR A 225 -2.85 -14.28 23.10
CA THR A 225 -2.55 -15.12 21.93
C THR A 225 -1.05 -15.17 21.66
N LEU A 226 -0.37 -14.00 21.76
CA LEU A 226 1.06 -13.88 21.45
C LEU A 226 1.94 -13.88 22.71
N GLU A 227 1.35 -13.85 23.91
CA GLU A 227 2.03 -13.83 25.21
C GLU A 227 3.05 -12.68 25.37
N GLN A 228 2.81 -11.56 24.70
CA GLN A 228 3.67 -10.38 24.69
C GLN A 228 3.25 -9.37 25.77
N ILE A 229 3.41 -9.76 27.02
CA ILE A 229 2.91 -9.00 28.18
C ILE A 229 3.43 -7.56 28.21
N ALA A 230 4.73 -7.35 27.98
CA ALA A 230 5.33 -6.03 28.01
C ALA A 230 4.75 -5.10 26.94
N LEU A 231 4.47 -5.61 25.74
CA LEU A 231 3.82 -4.84 24.67
C LEU A 231 2.35 -4.55 25.01
N ALA A 232 1.64 -5.55 25.55
CA ALA A 232 0.26 -5.40 25.99
C ALA A 232 0.14 -4.35 27.11
N ASP A 233 1.04 -4.36 28.08
CA ASP A 233 1.08 -3.36 29.17
C ASP A 233 1.34 -1.95 28.63
N GLY A 234 2.30 -1.80 27.73
CA GLY A 234 2.59 -0.52 27.08
C GLY A 234 1.38 0.02 26.30
N LEU A 235 0.69 -0.83 25.55
CA LEU A 235 -0.53 -0.44 24.84
C LEU A 235 -1.65 -0.07 25.82
N TYR A 236 -1.84 -0.86 26.89
CA TYR A 236 -2.86 -0.62 27.88
C TYR A 236 -2.68 0.73 28.57
N GLN A 237 -1.45 1.11 28.94
CA GLN A 237 -1.15 2.43 29.52
C GLN A 237 -1.63 3.58 28.64
N VAL A 238 -1.52 3.45 27.32
CA VAL A 238 -1.94 4.49 26.39
C VAL A 238 -3.46 4.59 26.24
N ILE A 239 -4.18 3.45 26.26
CA ILE A 239 -5.60 3.42 25.89
C ILE A 239 -6.58 3.16 27.03
N GLN A 240 -6.12 2.81 28.26
CA GLN A 240 -6.99 2.38 29.35
C GLN A 240 -8.15 3.33 29.67
N ASN A 241 -7.91 4.64 29.62
CA ASN A 241 -8.92 5.67 29.87
C ASN A 241 -9.97 5.80 28.75
N GLN A 242 -9.68 5.22 27.59
CA GLN A 242 -10.56 5.21 26.42
C GLN A 242 -11.40 3.92 26.35
N ILE A 243 -11.04 2.85 27.09
CA ILE A 243 -11.74 1.56 27.12
C ILE A 243 -13.04 1.69 27.92
N ARG A 244 -14.10 2.18 27.27
CA ARG A 244 -15.42 2.39 27.92
C ARG A 244 -16.42 1.28 27.62
N PHE A 245 -16.41 0.75 26.40
CA PHE A 245 -17.40 -0.19 25.90
C PHE A 245 -16.78 -1.56 25.60
N ARG A 246 -17.62 -2.61 25.63
CA ARG A 246 -17.22 -3.96 25.22
C ARG A 246 -17.05 -4.03 23.70
N ALA A 247 -15.97 -4.65 23.23
CA ALA A 247 -15.69 -4.90 21.83
C ALA A 247 -15.71 -6.40 21.57
N PRO A 248 -16.46 -6.93 20.60
CA PRO A 248 -16.35 -8.34 20.24
C PRO A 248 -15.00 -8.63 19.61
N LEU A 249 -14.36 -9.76 19.95
CA LEU A 249 -13.13 -10.19 19.32
C LEU A 249 -13.36 -10.38 17.81
N ASN A 250 -14.42 -11.12 17.43
CA ASN A 250 -14.89 -11.16 16.03
C ASN A 250 -16.19 -10.34 15.87
N PRO A 251 -16.13 -9.18 15.18
CA PRO A 251 -17.30 -8.31 15.00
C PRO A 251 -18.47 -8.94 14.22
N ARG A 252 -18.22 -10.00 13.44
CA ARG A 252 -19.23 -10.66 12.60
C ARG A 252 -19.94 -11.84 13.27
N LYS A 253 -19.45 -12.30 14.45
CA LYS A 253 -20.05 -13.38 15.21
C LYS A 253 -21.02 -12.85 16.28
N ALA A 254 -21.87 -13.73 16.81
CA ALA A 254 -22.75 -13.43 17.93
C ALA A 254 -21.95 -12.83 19.11
N LYS A 255 -22.56 -11.90 19.84
CA LYS A 255 -21.91 -11.16 20.94
C LYS A 255 -22.41 -11.60 22.32
N THR A 256 -23.51 -12.37 22.35
CA THR A 256 -24.17 -12.82 23.60
C THR A 256 -23.75 -14.24 23.93
N GLY A 257 -23.68 -14.56 25.21
CA GLY A 257 -23.36 -15.89 25.71
C GLY A 257 -21.86 -16.20 25.78
N PHE A 258 -21.01 -15.19 25.61
CA PHE A 258 -19.55 -15.34 25.69
C PHE A 258 -18.98 -14.59 26.89
N PRO A 259 -17.89 -15.06 27.49
CA PRO A 259 -17.17 -14.35 28.55
C PRO A 259 -16.61 -13.02 28.02
N VAL A 260 -16.34 -12.12 28.96
CA VAL A 260 -15.78 -10.82 28.66
C VAL A 260 -14.49 -10.63 29.43
N ASN A 261 -13.40 -10.45 28.74
CA ASN A 261 -12.13 -10.10 29.35
C ASN A 261 -12.25 -8.76 30.08
N SER A 262 -11.91 -8.74 31.37
CA SER A 262 -12.11 -7.57 32.24
C SER A 262 -11.18 -6.39 31.89
N ARG A 263 -9.93 -6.69 31.50
CA ARG A 263 -8.90 -5.69 31.21
C ARG A 263 -9.22 -4.95 29.90
N TRP A 264 -9.35 -5.72 28.81
CA TRP A 264 -9.56 -5.17 27.47
C TRP A 264 -11.03 -4.92 27.13
N LYS A 265 -11.97 -5.36 27.99
CA LYS A 265 -13.42 -5.38 27.71
C LYS A 265 -13.74 -6.08 26.37
N VAL A 266 -12.99 -7.11 26.00
CA VAL A 266 -13.18 -7.90 24.78
C VAL A 266 -14.15 -9.04 25.08
N ILE A 267 -15.20 -9.19 24.25
CA ILE A 267 -16.10 -10.35 24.24
C ILE A 267 -15.36 -11.47 23.50
N GLU A 268 -15.13 -12.59 24.19
CA GLU A 268 -14.32 -13.73 23.69
C GLU A 268 -15.13 -14.67 22.80
N ASN A 269 -15.73 -14.11 21.75
CA ASN A 269 -16.65 -14.79 20.84
C ASN A 269 -15.96 -15.48 19.65
N TYR A 270 -14.65 -15.68 19.72
CA TYR A 270 -13.87 -16.32 18.68
C TYR A 270 -12.59 -16.95 19.26
N GLN A 271 -12.26 -18.14 18.83
CA GLN A 271 -10.98 -18.78 19.10
C GLN A 271 -10.01 -18.46 17.95
N ILE A 272 -8.87 -17.87 18.25
CA ILE A 272 -7.83 -17.59 17.28
C ILE A 272 -7.01 -18.86 17.09
N GLU A 273 -7.00 -19.37 15.87
CA GLU A 273 -6.18 -20.50 15.44
C GLU A 273 -5.05 -19.92 14.60
N ALA A 274 -3.92 -19.64 15.23
CA ALA A 274 -2.73 -19.14 14.55
C ALA A 274 -1.58 -20.14 14.73
N GLU A 275 -0.89 -20.48 13.67
CA GLU A 275 0.38 -21.21 13.73
C GLU A 275 1.47 -20.16 14.06
N ILE A 276 1.86 -20.10 15.34
CA ILE A 276 2.79 -19.11 15.88
C ILE A 276 4.07 -19.80 16.31
#